data_1431c90da98dfe84aba1b3a2dcdc5b74
#
_entry.id   1431c90da98dfe84aba1b3a2dcdc5b74
#
_cell.length_a   1.000
_cell.length_b   1.000
_cell.length_c   1.000
_cell.angle_alpha   90.00
_cell.angle_beta   90.00
_cell.angle_gamma   90.00
#
_symmetry.space_group_name_H-M   'P 1'
#
loop_
_entity.id
_entity.type
_entity.pdbx_description
1 polymer ?
#
loop_
_entity_poly.entity_id
_entity_poly.type
_entity_poly.pdbx_seq_one_letter_code
_entity_poly.pdbx_strand_id
1 'polypeptide(L)'
;IAIPPPTVTGNLHLGHALNSTIQDILIKYNSLIGLNVRWTPGTDHAGIATQLLVEKSLAKEGVDSSKLSNEELINKIWDWKHNNGNKILEQLKKLGLSCNWSKVKFTLDDDMTYAVNTAFITLYNKGLIYKEKTLINWDSKLKTAISDLEVISEEKKGMLYSFKYQLVDSDENIIVSTTRPETIFGDTAIAVNPNDIRYKSYIGKKAVNTFNNRDIPIIADEYASMEKGSGAVKITPGHDFNDFEVAKRHNLEMINILNDDGTLNENTTKEYQGLSVLEARDKLLNFMQEEGILVSTEEVVNTIPKGDRSGEV
;
A
#
# COMPACT_ATOMS: atom_id res chain seq x y z
N ILE A 1 10.32 8.39 30.65
CA ILE A 1 9.90 7.36 29.68
C ILE A 1 8.41 7.52 29.42
N ALA A 2 7.97 7.43 28.17
CA ALA A 2 6.58 7.23 27.79
C ALA A 2 6.35 5.73 27.56
N ILE A 3 5.22 5.21 28.05
CA ILE A 3 4.85 3.83 27.73
C ILE A 3 4.53 3.74 26.23
N PRO A 4 4.92 2.66 25.51
CA PRO A 4 4.36 2.38 24.21
C PRO A 4 2.83 2.23 24.36
N PRO A 5 2.02 3.18 23.82
CA PRO A 5 0.61 3.25 24.21
C PRO A 5 -0.17 2.09 23.58
N PRO A 6 -0.82 1.23 24.39
CA PRO A 6 -1.71 0.20 23.83
C PRO A 6 -2.87 0.83 23.09
N THR A 7 -3.27 0.21 22.00
CA THR A 7 -4.41 0.63 21.19
C THR A 7 -5.73 0.34 21.91
N VAL A 8 -6.73 1.22 21.76
CA VAL A 8 -8.07 1.03 22.38
C VAL A 8 -8.93 -0.03 21.66
N THR A 9 -8.29 -1.03 21.04
CA THR A 9 -8.93 -2.05 20.22
C THR A 9 -9.36 -3.30 20.99
N GLY A 10 -8.87 -3.49 22.22
CA GLY A 10 -9.21 -4.70 22.99
C GLY A 10 -8.55 -4.79 24.36
N ASN A 11 -8.35 -6.03 24.82
CA ASN A 11 -7.66 -6.31 26.09
C ASN A 11 -6.14 -6.39 25.86
N LEU A 12 -5.39 -6.17 26.94
CA LEU A 12 -3.95 -6.44 26.93
C LEU A 12 -3.69 -7.95 26.80
N HIS A 13 -2.58 -8.29 26.16
CA HIS A 13 -2.06 -9.66 26.06
C HIS A 13 -0.67 -9.77 26.70
N LEU A 14 -0.11 -10.98 26.76
CA LEU A 14 1.18 -11.24 27.42
C LEU A 14 2.33 -10.41 26.87
N GLY A 15 2.33 -10.06 25.58
CA GLY A 15 3.32 -9.16 24.99
C GLY A 15 3.31 -7.77 25.61
N HIS A 16 2.13 -7.21 25.88
CA HIS A 16 2.00 -5.94 26.60
C HIS A 16 2.51 -6.06 28.03
N ALA A 17 2.18 -7.17 28.73
CA ALA A 17 2.64 -7.41 30.08
C ALA A 17 4.17 -7.51 30.15
N LEU A 18 4.79 -8.27 29.25
CA LEU A 18 6.26 -8.42 29.18
C LEU A 18 6.94 -7.06 28.93
N ASN A 19 6.51 -6.33 27.91
CA ASN A 19 7.08 -5.02 27.57
C ASN A 19 6.97 -4.04 28.75
N SER A 20 5.79 -3.94 29.35
CA SER A 20 5.54 -3.03 30.47
C SER A 20 6.31 -3.45 31.73
N THR A 21 6.46 -4.74 32.02
CA THR A 21 7.21 -5.24 33.17
C THR A 21 8.69 -4.92 33.05
N ILE A 22 9.30 -5.06 31.86
CA ILE A 22 10.70 -4.70 31.65
C ILE A 22 10.92 -3.20 31.93
N GLN A 23 10.04 -2.35 31.43
CA GLN A 23 10.10 -0.91 31.70
C GLN A 23 9.91 -0.61 33.20
N ASP A 24 8.97 -1.27 33.86
CA ASP A 24 8.69 -1.07 35.27
C ASP A 24 9.90 -1.44 36.15
N ILE A 25 10.60 -2.52 35.82
CA ILE A 25 11.83 -2.92 36.49
C ILE A 25 12.89 -1.81 36.39
N LEU A 26 13.09 -1.25 35.21
CA LEU A 26 14.05 -0.17 34.99
C LEU A 26 13.66 1.10 35.74
N ILE A 27 12.35 1.45 35.75
CA ILE A 27 11.83 2.60 36.50
C ILE A 27 12.07 2.43 37.99
N LYS A 28 11.70 1.28 38.56
CA LYS A 28 11.88 0.97 40.00
C LYS A 28 13.35 0.94 40.38
N TYR A 29 14.20 0.30 39.61
CA TYR A 29 15.64 0.26 39.84
C TYR A 29 16.24 1.67 39.90
N ASN A 30 15.97 2.49 38.86
CA ASN A 30 16.51 3.85 38.80
C ASN A 30 15.98 4.76 39.93
N SER A 31 14.73 4.56 40.34
CA SER A 31 14.15 5.27 41.47
C SER A 31 14.86 4.87 42.81
N LEU A 32 15.15 3.56 43.00
CA LEU A 32 15.82 3.05 44.20
C LEU A 32 17.26 3.56 44.35
N ILE A 33 17.97 3.80 43.26
CA ILE A 33 19.30 4.40 43.28
C ILE A 33 19.27 5.94 43.36
N GLY A 34 18.10 6.55 43.58
CA GLY A 34 17.95 7.98 43.86
C GLY A 34 17.74 8.86 42.60
N LEU A 35 17.53 8.30 41.41
CA LEU A 35 17.25 9.10 40.23
C LEU A 35 15.78 9.58 40.23
N ASN A 36 15.57 10.80 39.74
CA ASN A 36 14.21 11.30 39.49
C ASN A 36 13.66 10.71 38.21
N VAL A 37 12.77 9.73 38.35
CA VAL A 37 12.20 9.01 37.23
C VAL A 37 10.75 9.43 36.97
N ARG A 38 10.38 9.53 35.69
CA ARG A 38 9.01 9.78 35.29
C ARG A 38 8.61 8.79 34.20
N TRP A 39 7.53 8.05 34.42
CA TRP A 39 6.93 7.12 33.47
C TRP A 39 5.48 7.51 33.21
N THR A 40 5.21 8.00 32.00
CA THR A 40 3.89 8.50 31.60
C THR A 40 3.11 7.39 30.92
N PRO A 41 1.95 6.99 31.46
CA PRO A 41 1.06 6.02 30.81
C PRO A 41 0.21 6.69 29.76
N GLY A 42 -0.28 5.90 28.79
CA GLY A 42 -1.17 6.39 27.75
C GLY A 42 -1.83 5.28 26.97
N THR A 43 -2.78 5.67 26.10
CA THR A 43 -3.47 4.79 25.14
C THR A 43 -3.47 5.43 23.77
N ASP A 44 -3.51 4.57 22.73
CA ASP A 44 -3.52 4.99 21.33
C ASP A 44 -4.93 4.82 20.73
N HIS A 45 -5.36 5.79 19.93
CA HIS A 45 -6.64 5.76 19.22
C HIS A 45 -6.69 4.70 18.09
N ALA A 46 -5.56 4.25 17.56
CA ALA A 46 -5.40 3.22 16.52
C ALA A 46 -6.19 3.45 15.22
N GLY A 47 -6.76 4.61 14.98
CA GLY A 47 -7.43 5.02 13.74
C GLY A 47 -8.36 3.97 13.14
N ILE A 48 -8.01 3.49 11.94
CA ILE A 48 -8.78 2.52 11.14
C ILE A 48 -9.14 1.24 11.91
N ALA A 49 -8.23 0.71 12.73
CA ALA A 49 -8.49 -0.53 13.47
C ALA A 49 -9.62 -0.35 14.49
N THR A 50 -9.69 0.79 15.17
CA THR A 50 -10.77 1.12 16.12
C THR A 50 -12.09 1.32 15.37
N GLN A 51 -12.07 2.04 14.25
CA GLN A 51 -13.26 2.23 13.41
C GLN A 51 -13.84 0.90 12.95
N LEU A 52 -13.02 0.01 12.38
CA LEU A 52 -13.45 -1.32 11.93
C LEU A 52 -14.08 -2.18 13.04
N LEU A 53 -13.56 -2.07 14.27
CA LEU A 53 -14.15 -2.77 15.42
C LEU A 53 -15.52 -2.20 15.78
N VAL A 54 -15.68 -0.89 15.75
CA VAL A 54 -16.97 -0.22 15.99
C VAL A 54 -17.97 -0.61 14.91
N GLU A 55 -17.59 -0.56 13.64
CA GLU A 55 -18.44 -0.97 12.53
C GLU A 55 -18.88 -2.44 12.63
N LYS A 56 -17.94 -3.35 12.99
CA LYS A 56 -18.28 -4.77 13.28
C LYS A 56 -19.23 -4.93 14.47
N SER A 57 -19.10 -4.08 15.49
CA SER A 57 -20.03 -4.09 16.64
C SER A 57 -21.42 -3.63 16.23
N LEU A 58 -21.51 -2.53 15.49
CA LEU A 58 -22.75 -1.98 14.96
C LEU A 58 -23.48 -2.99 14.05
N ALA A 59 -22.74 -3.68 13.18
CA ALA A 59 -23.30 -4.72 12.33
C ALA A 59 -23.92 -5.88 13.12
N LYS A 60 -23.32 -6.28 14.26
CA LYS A 60 -23.90 -7.28 15.18
C LYS A 60 -25.20 -6.81 15.83
N GLU A 61 -25.34 -5.51 16.01
CA GLU A 61 -26.54 -4.87 16.55
C GLU A 61 -27.59 -4.59 15.46
N GLY A 62 -27.30 -4.97 14.20
CA GLY A 62 -28.20 -4.75 13.06
C GLY A 62 -28.13 -3.33 12.48
N VAL A 63 -27.12 -2.55 12.86
CA VAL A 63 -26.92 -1.18 12.37
C VAL A 63 -25.92 -1.19 11.21
N ASP A 64 -26.33 -0.66 10.08
CA ASP A 64 -25.50 -0.47 8.89
C ASP A 64 -24.72 0.85 9.02
N SER A 65 -23.42 0.75 9.27
CA SER A 65 -22.55 1.93 9.45
C SER A 65 -22.47 2.83 8.23
N SER A 66 -22.66 2.29 7.01
CA SER A 66 -22.63 3.08 5.77
C SER A 66 -23.79 4.09 5.65
N LYS A 67 -24.83 3.92 6.46
CA LYS A 67 -26.00 4.82 6.51
C LYS A 67 -25.88 5.90 7.57
N LEU A 68 -24.87 5.83 8.42
CA LEU A 68 -24.61 6.85 9.43
C LEU A 68 -23.90 8.05 8.79
N SER A 69 -24.18 9.25 9.30
CA SER A 69 -23.35 10.40 9.01
C SER A 69 -21.96 10.24 9.64
N ASN A 70 -20.97 10.98 9.13
CA ASN A 70 -19.62 10.98 9.70
C ASN A 70 -19.63 11.37 11.20
N GLU A 71 -20.49 12.31 11.60
CA GLU A 71 -20.60 12.75 12.99
C GLU A 71 -21.16 11.64 13.89
N GLU A 72 -22.20 10.94 13.43
CA GLU A 72 -22.78 9.82 14.19
C GLU A 72 -21.78 8.67 14.36
N LEU A 73 -21.05 8.34 13.30
CA LEU A 73 -20.01 7.30 13.36
C LEU A 73 -18.88 7.70 14.32
N ILE A 74 -18.40 8.94 14.24
CA ILE A 74 -17.35 9.47 15.12
C ILE A 74 -17.81 9.41 16.58
N ASN A 75 -19.07 9.79 16.88
CA ASN A 75 -19.61 9.71 18.24
C ASN A 75 -19.63 8.26 18.75
N LYS A 76 -20.00 7.28 17.91
CA LYS A 76 -19.92 5.86 18.26
C LYS A 76 -18.49 5.39 18.55
N ILE A 77 -17.52 5.89 17.81
CA ILE A 77 -16.10 5.59 18.02
C ILE A 77 -15.62 6.19 19.36
N TRP A 78 -16.04 7.41 19.70
CA TRP A 78 -15.75 8.02 21.00
C TRP A 78 -16.37 7.24 22.15
N ASP A 79 -17.61 6.79 22.03
CA ASP A 79 -18.28 5.95 23.04
C ASP A 79 -17.49 4.65 23.25
N TRP A 80 -17.04 4.00 22.17
CA TRP A 80 -16.18 2.83 22.25
C TRP A 80 -14.87 3.12 23.01
N LYS A 81 -14.19 4.22 22.69
CA LYS A 81 -12.95 4.66 23.35
C LYS A 81 -13.18 4.87 24.85
N HIS A 82 -14.27 5.52 25.24
CA HIS A 82 -14.57 5.74 26.66
C HIS A 82 -14.82 4.46 27.42
N ASN A 83 -15.47 3.49 26.81
CA ASN A 83 -15.78 2.21 27.43
C ASN A 83 -14.57 1.26 27.50
N ASN A 84 -13.76 1.20 26.46
CA ASN A 84 -12.65 0.23 26.34
C ASN A 84 -11.28 0.78 26.77
N GLY A 85 -11.01 2.06 26.57
CA GLY A 85 -9.74 2.69 26.96
C GLY A 85 -9.48 2.63 28.46
N ASN A 86 -10.50 2.82 29.27
CA ASN A 86 -10.40 2.74 30.73
C ASN A 86 -10.04 1.33 31.20
N LYS A 87 -10.56 0.29 30.55
CA LYS A 87 -10.28 -1.11 30.87
C LYS A 87 -8.80 -1.46 30.71
N ILE A 88 -8.17 -0.93 29.64
CA ILE A 88 -6.73 -1.12 29.39
C ILE A 88 -5.90 -0.50 30.53
N LEU A 89 -6.22 0.73 30.95
CA LEU A 89 -5.54 1.41 32.04
C LEU A 89 -5.70 0.67 33.36
N GLU A 90 -6.88 0.10 33.63
CA GLU A 90 -7.11 -0.75 34.82
C GLU A 90 -6.27 -2.03 34.76
N GLN A 91 -6.15 -2.67 33.60
CA GLN A 91 -5.30 -3.86 33.44
C GLN A 91 -3.83 -3.53 33.71
N LEU A 92 -3.32 -2.39 33.19
CA LEU A 92 -1.96 -1.92 33.48
C LEU A 92 -1.74 -1.63 34.97
N LYS A 93 -2.73 -1.04 35.64
CA LYS A 93 -2.70 -0.85 37.14
C LYS A 93 -2.64 -2.17 37.87
N LYS A 94 -3.42 -3.18 37.44
CA LYS A 94 -3.43 -4.52 38.07
C LYS A 94 -2.09 -5.25 37.89
N LEU A 95 -1.31 -4.94 36.86
CA LEU A 95 0.06 -5.43 36.70
C LEU A 95 1.03 -4.79 37.69
N GLY A 96 0.61 -3.78 38.45
CA GLY A 96 1.44 -3.12 39.47
C GLY A 96 2.48 -2.15 38.89
N LEU A 97 2.21 -1.58 37.72
CA LEU A 97 3.13 -0.66 37.05
C LEU A 97 3.24 0.67 37.79
N SER A 98 4.48 1.15 37.94
CA SER A 98 4.85 2.38 38.66
C SER A 98 4.70 3.64 37.82
N CYS A 99 3.64 3.70 37.00
CA CYS A 99 3.33 4.84 36.17
C CYS A 99 2.83 6.07 36.95
N ASN A 100 3.02 7.25 36.39
CA ASN A 100 2.38 8.47 36.89
C ASN A 100 0.91 8.53 36.44
N TRP A 101 0.04 7.85 37.18
CA TRP A 101 -1.39 7.71 36.87
C TRP A 101 -2.17 9.02 36.91
N SER A 102 -1.63 10.09 37.48
CA SER A 102 -2.24 11.44 37.41
C SER A 102 -2.01 12.16 36.10
N LYS A 103 -1.18 11.60 35.22
CA LYS A 103 -0.77 12.18 33.94
C LYS A 103 -0.96 11.20 32.78
N VAL A 104 -2.07 10.48 32.77
CA VAL A 104 -2.47 9.61 31.64
C VAL A 104 -2.65 10.45 30.40
N LYS A 105 -2.15 9.95 29.26
CA LYS A 105 -2.29 10.58 27.95
C LYS A 105 -3.07 9.69 26.98
N PHE A 106 -3.84 10.34 26.14
CA PHE A 106 -4.45 9.72 24.96
C PHE A 106 -3.94 10.42 23.70
N THR A 107 -3.69 9.70 22.64
CA THR A 107 -3.05 10.27 21.43
C THR A 107 -3.85 11.39 20.76
N LEU A 108 -5.16 11.53 21.03
CA LEU A 108 -6.00 12.63 20.55
C LEU A 108 -6.35 13.65 21.65
N ASP A 109 -5.65 13.67 22.79
CA ASP A 109 -5.79 14.78 23.75
C ASP A 109 -5.38 16.09 23.10
N ASP A 110 -5.97 17.23 23.53
CA ASP A 110 -5.73 18.55 22.94
C ASP A 110 -4.26 18.95 22.93
N ASP A 111 -3.53 18.68 24.01
CA ASP A 111 -2.11 19.00 24.11
C ASP A 111 -1.25 18.10 23.20
N MET A 112 -1.66 16.85 22.99
CA MET A 112 -1.00 15.93 22.04
C MET A 112 -1.27 16.39 20.59
N THR A 113 -2.50 16.76 20.28
CA THR A 113 -2.89 17.31 18.97
C THR A 113 -2.13 18.60 18.67
N TYR A 114 -2.01 19.50 19.66
CA TYR A 114 -1.21 20.72 19.52
C TYR A 114 0.28 20.43 19.24
N ALA A 115 0.86 19.47 19.98
CA ALA A 115 2.25 19.09 19.82
C ALA A 115 2.53 18.49 18.42
N VAL A 116 1.65 17.59 17.94
CA VAL A 116 1.74 16.98 16.60
C VAL A 116 1.63 18.04 15.51
N ASN A 117 0.64 18.92 15.58
CA ASN A 117 0.46 20.01 14.62
C ASN A 117 1.67 20.97 14.60
N THR A 118 2.21 21.30 15.78
CA THR A 118 3.41 22.14 15.88
C THR A 118 4.63 21.48 15.24
N ALA A 119 4.82 20.19 15.49
CA ALA A 119 5.90 19.42 14.87
C ALA A 119 5.76 19.37 13.35
N PHE A 120 4.55 19.06 12.84
CA PHE A 120 4.27 19.03 11.41
C PHE A 120 4.56 20.37 10.73
N ILE A 121 4.01 21.46 11.27
CA ILE A 121 4.22 22.82 10.73
C ILE A 121 5.72 23.19 10.74
N THR A 122 6.42 22.85 11.83
CA THR A 122 7.86 23.13 11.95
C THR A 122 8.65 22.38 10.87
N LEU A 123 8.36 21.11 10.63
CA LEU A 123 9.01 20.29 9.60
C LEU A 123 8.68 20.78 8.19
N TYR A 124 7.43 21.16 7.94
CA TYR A 124 6.99 21.75 6.68
C TYR A 124 7.75 23.06 6.38
N ASN A 125 7.83 23.97 7.35
CA ASN A 125 8.54 25.24 7.21
C ASN A 125 10.06 25.07 6.99
N LYS A 126 10.63 23.94 7.43
CA LYS A 126 12.03 23.55 7.15
C LYS A 126 12.21 22.86 5.80
N GLY A 127 11.15 22.65 5.01
CA GLY A 127 11.20 21.95 3.74
C GLY A 127 11.44 20.43 3.85
N LEU A 128 11.26 19.86 5.06
CA LEU A 128 11.45 18.42 5.31
C LEU A 128 10.19 17.60 5.03
N ILE A 129 9.04 18.26 4.94
CA ILE A 129 7.77 17.67 4.52
C ILE A 129 7.31 18.38 3.26
N TYR A 130 6.98 17.62 2.23
CA TYR A 130 6.48 18.12 0.95
C TYR A 130 5.41 17.17 0.41
N LYS A 131 4.62 17.63 -0.55
CA LYS A 131 3.57 16.85 -1.21
C LYS A 131 4.06 16.39 -2.57
N GLU A 132 4.10 15.10 -2.78
CA GLU A 132 4.50 14.47 -4.05
C GLU A 132 3.64 13.24 -4.33
N LYS A 133 3.53 12.88 -5.61
CA LYS A 133 2.92 11.61 -6.01
C LYS A 133 3.94 10.50 -5.83
N THR A 134 3.56 9.44 -5.12
CA THR A 134 4.37 8.22 -4.97
C THR A 134 3.46 7.00 -5.04
N LEU A 135 4.04 5.84 -5.34
CA LEU A 135 3.32 4.58 -5.19
C LEU A 135 3.16 4.24 -3.72
N ILE A 136 1.99 3.70 -3.40
CA ILE A 136 1.65 3.20 -2.07
C ILE A 136 0.95 1.85 -2.23
N ASN A 137 0.97 1.02 -1.17
CA ASN A 137 0.09 -0.12 -1.09
C ASN A 137 -1.33 0.38 -0.81
N TRP A 138 -2.28 -0.06 -1.62
CA TRP A 138 -3.69 0.36 -1.55
C TRP A 138 -4.59 -0.85 -1.37
N ASP A 139 -5.43 -0.82 -0.35
CA ASP A 139 -6.48 -1.82 -0.13
C ASP A 139 -7.78 -1.36 -0.81
N SER A 140 -8.14 -2.01 -1.91
CA SER A 140 -9.31 -1.63 -2.73
C SER A 140 -10.65 -1.89 -2.03
N LYS A 141 -10.70 -2.84 -1.10
CA LYS A 141 -11.90 -3.15 -0.32
C LYS A 141 -12.12 -2.16 0.81
N LEU A 142 -11.06 -1.79 1.51
CA LEU A 142 -11.10 -0.80 2.59
C LEU A 142 -11.00 0.64 2.06
N LYS A 143 -10.64 0.81 0.79
CA LYS A 143 -10.41 2.11 0.11
C LYS A 143 -9.45 3.00 0.90
N THR A 144 -8.32 2.43 1.29
CA THR A 144 -7.31 3.12 2.09
C THR A 144 -5.90 2.64 1.76
N ALA A 145 -4.93 3.54 1.99
CA ALA A 145 -3.53 3.15 2.00
C ALA A 145 -3.22 2.23 3.19
N ILE A 146 -2.36 1.25 2.98
CA ILE A 146 -1.83 0.35 4.00
C ILE A 146 -0.30 0.41 4.01
N SER A 147 0.29 0.16 5.18
CA SER A 147 1.75 0.12 5.32
C SER A 147 2.32 -1.19 4.78
N ASP A 148 3.63 -1.20 4.48
CA ASP A 148 4.31 -2.42 4.03
C ASP A 148 4.22 -3.57 5.05
N LEU A 149 4.11 -3.25 6.35
CA LEU A 149 3.93 -4.23 7.42
C LEU A 149 2.55 -4.90 7.43
N GLU A 150 1.56 -4.30 6.77
CA GLU A 150 0.20 -4.80 6.63
C GLU A 150 0.01 -5.57 5.31
N VAL A 151 1.09 -5.75 4.53
CA VAL A 151 1.07 -6.54 3.30
C VAL A 151 1.63 -7.93 3.55
N ILE A 152 0.79 -8.93 3.30
CA ILE A 152 1.18 -10.35 3.37
C ILE A 152 1.48 -10.84 1.96
N SER A 153 2.66 -11.40 1.76
CA SER A 153 3.06 -12.02 0.50
C SER A 153 2.64 -13.48 0.45
N GLU A 154 1.90 -13.88 -0.58
CA GLU A 154 1.46 -15.25 -0.80
C GLU A 154 2.00 -15.74 -2.14
N GLU A 155 2.71 -16.88 -2.13
CA GLU A 155 3.13 -17.53 -3.37
C GLU A 155 1.94 -18.26 -4.03
N LYS A 156 1.68 -17.95 -5.29
CA LYS A 156 0.64 -18.60 -6.09
C LYS A 156 1.16 -18.98 -7.46
N LYS A 157 0.62 -20.09 -7.99
CA LYS A 157 0.74 -20.39 -9.40
C LYS A 157 0.01 -19.32 -10.20
N GLY A 158 0.68 -18.77 -11.16
CA GLY A 158 0.19 -17.76 -12.09
C GLY A 158 0.68 -18.04 -13.50
N MET A 159 0.40 -17.11 -14.40
CA MET A 159 0.82 -17.21 -15.79
C MET A 159 1.70 -16.02 -16.16
N LEU A 160 2.73 -16.27 -16.92
CA LEU A 160 3.54 -15.28 -17.63
C LEU A 160 3.04 -15.20 -19.06
N TYR A 161 2.64 -14.03 -19.48
CA TYR A 161 2.10 -13.76 -20.81
C TYR A 161 3.14 -13.01 -21.62
N SER A 162 3.50 -13.53 -22.79
CA SER A 162 4.38 -12.87 -23.74
C SER A 162 3.57 -12.36 -24.92
N PHE A 163 3.68 -11.07 -25.19
CA PHE A 163 2.97 -10.45 -26.31
C PHE A 163 3.85 -9.40 -27.01
N LYS A 164 3.47 -9.04 -28.23
CA LYS A 164 4.24 -8.17 -29.10
C LYS A 164 3.71 -6.75 -29.13
N TYR A 165 4.65 -5.80 -29.13
CA TYR A 165 4.43 -4.41 -29.51
C TYR A 165 5.05 -4.17 -30.88
N GLN A 166 4.32 -3.57 -31.79
CA GLN A 166 4.85 -3.18 -33.09
C GLN A 166 5.69 -1.91 -32.95
N LEU A 167 6.83 -1.86 -33.62
CA LEU A 167 7.63 -0.64 -33.70
C LEU A 167 6.95 0.41 -34.57
N VAL A 168 7.06 1.69 -34.17
CA VAL A 168 6.57 2.80 -34.99
C VAL A 168 7.32 2.83 -36.32
N ASP A 169 6.60 3.05 -37.42
CA ASP A 169 7.15 3.11 -38.77
C ASP A 169 7.93 1.86 -39.24
N SER A 170 7.57 0.68 -38.70
CA SER A 170 8.21 -0.60 -39.02
C SER A 170 7.25 -1.76 -38.85
N ASP A 171 7.46 -2.84 -39.61
CA ASP A 171 6.77 -4.12 -39.44
C ASP A 171 7.42 -5.01 -38.37
N GLU A 172 8.51 -4.54 -37.75
CA GLU A 172 9.20 -5.24 -36.69
C GLU A 172 8.42 -5.16 -35.38
N ASN A 173 8.58 -6.18 -34.53
CA ASN A 173 7.94 -6.24 -33.22
C ASN A 173 8.96 -6.46 -32.11
N ILE A 174 8.68 -5.91 -30.94
CA ILE A 174 9.38 -6.25 -29.70
C ILE A 174 8.43 -7.06 -28.81
N ILE A 175 8.92 -8.19 -28.29
CA ILE A 175 8.15 -9.06 -27.40
C ILE A 175 8.45 -8.70 -25.95
N VAL A 176 7.41 -8.51 -25.15
CA VAL A 176 7.51 -8.30 -23.69
C VAL A 176 6.81 -9.42 -22.94
N SER A 177 7.24 -9.69 -21.73
CA SER A 177 6.63 -10.72 -20.87
C SER A 177 6.17 -10.10 -19.54
N THR A 178 4.95 -10.41 -19.11
CA THR A 178 4.37 -9.91 -17.86
C THR A 178 3.41 -10.91 -17.22
N THR A 179 3.26 -10.83 -15.92
CA THR A 179 2.23 -11.57 -15.16
C THR A 179 0.93 -10.78 -15.02
N ARG A 180 0.95 -9.49 -15.41
CA ARG A 180 -0.16 -8.53 -15.26
C ARG A 180 -0.46 -7.84 -16.59
N PRO A 181 -1.00 -8.56 -17.60
CA PRO A 181 -1.26 -7.99 -18.91
C PRO A 181 -2.28 -6.83 -18.89
N GLU A 182 -3.22 -6.84 -17.96
CA GLU A 182 -4.24 -5.80 -17.80
C GLU A 182 -3.66 -4.40 -17.54
N THR A 183 -2.42 -4.31 -17.07
CA THR A 183 -1.78 -3.01 -16.80
C THR A 183 -1.23 -2.33 -18.06
N ILE A 184 -1.39 -2.95 -19.24
CA ILE A 184 -0.91 -2.42 -20.53
C ILE A 184 -1.40 -1.00 -20.83
N PHE A 185 -2.58 -0.62 -20.37
CA PHE A 185 -3.12 0.73 -20.55
C PHE A 185 -2.28 1.82 -19.85
N GLY A 186 -1.54 1.46 -18.81
CA GLY A 186 -0.64 2.34 -18.07
C GLY A 186 0.81 2.27 -18.49
N ASP A 187 1.15 1.55 -19.57
CA ASP A 187 2.52 1.43 -20.03
C ASP A 187 3.03 2.74 -20.63
N THR A 188 4.20 3.16 -20.20
CA THR A 188 4.83 4.43 -20.62
C THR A 188 6.20 4.26 -21.28
N ALA A 189 6.79 3.06 -21.21
CA ALA A 189 7.99 2.68 -21.93
C ALA A 189 8.14 1.16 -22.04
N ILE A 190 9.09 0.72 -22.86
CA ILE A 190 9.66 -0.63 -22.84
C ILE A 190 11.14 -0.50 -22.49
N ALA A 191 11.58 -1.17 -21.42
CA ALA A 191 12.97 -1.21 -21.01
C ALA A 191 13.67 -2.44 -21.61
N VAL A 192 14.90 -2.24 -22.08
CA VAL A 192 15.80 -3.31 -22.52
C VAL A 192 17.17 -3.09 -21.89
N ASN A 193 17.90 -4.18 -21.65
CA ASN A 193 19.25 -4.06 -21.10
C ASN A 193 20.19 -3.41 -22.12
N PRO A 194 20.99 -2.38 -21.75
CA PRO A 194 21.92 -1.73 -22.67
C PRO A 194 22.98 -2.68 -23.27
N ASN A 195 23.25 -3.79 -22.59
CA ASN A 195 24.21 -4.81 -23.02
C ASN A 195 23.58 -5.93 -23.86
N ASP A 196 22.25 -5.93 -24.02
CA ASP A 196 21.54 -6.94 -24.81
C ASP A 196 21.63 -6.61 -26.32
N ILE A 197 22.44 -7.39 -27.02
CA ILE A 197 22.67 -7.21 -28.46
C ILE A 197 21.40 -7.38 -29.29
N ARG A 198 20.40 -8.14 -28.80
CA ARG A 198 19.12 -8.38 -29.51
C ARG A 198 18.32 -7.10 -29.69
N TYR A 199 18.41 -6.17 -28.74
CA TYR A 199 17.60 -4.97 -28.69
C TYR A 199 18.40 -3.66 -28.90
N LYS A 200 19.72 -3.75 -29.08
CA LYS A 200 20.58 -2.58 -29.21
C LYS A 200 20.14 -1.59 -30.30
N SER A 201 19.61 -2.11 -31.43
CA SER A 201 19.10 -1.29 -32.53
C SER A 201 17.72 -0.70 -32.27
N TYR A 202 17.02 -1.11 -31.20
CA TYR A 202 15.69 -0.64 -30.83
C TYR A 202 15.74 0.50 -29.81
N ILE A 203 16.84 0.63 -29.06
CA ILE A 203 17.00 1.70 -28.06
C ILE A 203 16.84 3.07 -28.74
N GLY A 204 15.96 3.91 -28.16
CA GLY A 204 15.62 5.22 -28.67
C GLY A 204 14.52 5.23 -29.75
N LYS A 205 14.12 4.06 -30.27
CA LYS A 205 12.91 3.93 -31.09
C LYS A 205 11.65 3.96 -30.23
N LYS A 206 10.48 3.95 -30.88
CA LYS A 206 9.18 3.87 -30.22
C LYS A 206 8.43 2.61 -30.65
N ALA A 207 7.59 2.13 -29.77
CA ALA A 207 6.65 1.05 -30.02
C ALA A 207 5.21 1.58 -29.82
N VAL A 208 4.26 1.04 -30.58
CA VAL A 208 2.84 1.42 -30.50
C VAL A 208 2.17 0.59 -29.42
N ASN A 209 1.59 1.23 -28.42
CA ASN A 209 0.64 0.60 -27.54
C ASN A 209 -0.75 0.64 -28.22
N THR A 210 -1.13 -0.46 -28.87
CA THR A 210 -2.36 -0.56 -29.67
C THR A 210 -3.65 -0.39 -28.87
N PHE A 211 -3.60 -0.57 -27.54
CA PHE A 211 -4.77 -0.50 -26.66
C PHE A 211 -5.18 0.93 -26.29
N ASN A 212 -4.23 1.86 -26.33
CA ASN A 212 -4.51 3.28 -26.06
C ASN A 212 -3.97 4.23 -27.14
N ASN A 213 -3.48 3.68 -28.27
CA ASN A 213 -2.88 4.40 -29.39
C ASN A 213 -1.76 5.37 -28.99
N ARG A 214 -0.94 4.97 -28.02
CA ARG A 214 0.22 5.77 -27.55
C ARG A 214 1.52 5.18 -28.07
N ASP A 215 2.35 6.07 -28.56
CA ASP A 215 3.74 5.74 -28.86
C ASP A 215 4.56 5.78 -27.58
N ILE A 216 5.12 4.64 -27.18
CA ILE A 216 5.97 4.52 -25.99
C ILE A 216 7.44 4.33 -26.38
N PRO A 217 8.40 4.99 -25.71
CA PRO A 217 9.81 4.86 -26.03
C PRO A 217 10.38 3.51 -25.60
N ILE A 218 11.37 3.02 -26.34
CA ILE A 218 12.22 1.90 -25.94
C ILE A 218 13.47 2.49 -25.29
N ILE A 219 13.64 2.24 -24.00
CA ILE A 219 14.69 2.80 -23.15
C ILE A 219 15.75 1.77 -22.79
N ALA A 220 16.97 2.21 -22.53
CA ALA A 220 18.04 1.37 -22.02
C ALA A 220 18.08 1.47 -20.49
N ASP A 221 17.81 0.36 -19.80
CA ASP A 221 17.89 0.30 -18.32
C ASP A 221 18.33 -1.10 -17.88
N GLU A 222 19.29 -1.16 -16.97
CA GLU A 222 19.81 -2.43 -16.41
C GLU A 222 18.77 -3.22 -15.59
N TYR A 223 17.64 -2.59 -15.25
CA TYR A 223 16.49 -3.26 -14.64
C TYR A 223 15.97 -4.42 -15.51
N ALA A 224 16.01 -4.28 -16.83
CA ALA A 224 15.64 -5.36 -17.76
C ALA A 224 16.70 -6.48 -17.72
N SER A 225 16.30 -7.63 -17.20
CA SER A 225 17.17 -8.83 -17.15
C SER A 225 17.21 -9.51 -18.52
N MET A 226 18.41 -9.73 -19.06
CA MET A 226 18.60 -10.45 -20.34
C MET A 226 18.15 -11.91 -20.31
N GLU A 227 18.04 -12.50 -19.10
CA GLU A 227 17.76 -13.92 -18.88
C GLU A 227 16.29 -14.20 -18.54
N LYS A 228 15.50 -13.16 -18.22
CA LYS A 228 14.10 -13.32 -17.82
C LYS A 228 13.15 -12.97 -18.95
N GLY A 229 12.16 -13.86 -19.20
CA GLY A 229 11.16 -13.66 -20.23
C GLY A 229 11.79 -13.43 -21.61
N SER A 230 11.35 -12.37 -22.31
CA SER A 230 11.92 -11.98 -23.60
C SER A 230 13.23 -11.18 -23.49
N GLY A 231 13.59 -10.69 -22.31
CA GLY A 231 14.66 -9.71 -22.09
C GLY A 231 14.21 -8.26 -22.25
N ALA A 232 12.99 -8.01 -22.71
CA ALA A 232 12.37 -6.70 -22.75
C ALA A 232 11.20 -6.65 -21.74
N VAL A 233 11.09 -5.55 -21.00
CA VAL A 233 10.12 -5.37 -19.93
C VAL A 233 9.29 -4.12 -20.20
N LYS A 234 7.96 -4.25 -20.17
CA LYS A 234 7.07 -3.09 -20.21
C LYS A 234 7.17 -2.32 -18.87
N ILE A 235 7.14 -1.01 -18.93
CA ILE A 235 7.25 -0.14 -17.76
C ILE A 235 5.92 0.52 -17.49
N THR A 236 5.34 0.17 -16.33
CA THR A 236 4.02 0.65 -15.87
C THR A 236 4.16 1.34 -14.51
N PRO A 237 4.64 2.56 -14.46
CA PRO A 237 5.04 3.23 -13.21
C PRO A 237 3.91 3.44 -12.19
N GLY A 238 2.66 3.47 -12.67
CA GLY A 238 1.48 3.59 -11.81
C GLY A 238 1.11 2.32 -11.03
N HIS A 239 1.73 1.16 -11.35
CA HIS A 239 1.27 -0.14 -10.85
C HIS A 239 2.39 -1.11 -10.43
N ASP A 240 3.65 -0.69 -10.47
CA ASP A 240 4.80 -1.47 -10.01
C ASP A 240 5.87 -0.56 -9.42
N PHE A 241 6.38 -0.92 -8.22
CA PHE A 241 7.38 -0.11 -7.51
C PHE A 241 8.72 -0.04 -8.24
N ASN A 242 9.13 -1.12 -8.89
CA ASN A 242 10.39 -1.12 -9.65
C ASN A 242 10.25 -0.28 -10.92
N ASP A 243 9.13 -0.41 -11.62
CA ASP A 243 8.81 0.40 -12.80
C ASP A 243 8.72 1.89 -12.45
N PHE A 244 8.23 2.22 -11.25
CA PHE A 244 8.21 3.57 -10.73
C PHE A 244 9.62 4.16 -10.56
N GLU A 245 10.57 3.37 -10.05
CA GLU A 245 11.96 3.81 -9.95
C GLU A 245 12.65 3.95 -11.32
N VAL A 246 12.32 3.08 -12.29
CA VAL A 246 12.73 3.25 -13.69
C VAL A 246 12.16 4.55 -14.25
N ALA A 247 10.89 4.82 -14.02
CA ALA A 247 10.23 6.03 -14.51
C ALA A 247 10.88 7.31 -13.98
N LYS A 248 11.28 7.34 -12.71
CA LYS A 248 12.01 8.48 -12.12
C LYS A 248 13.34 8.72 -12.84
N ARG A 249 14.11 7.65 -13.13
CA ARG A 249 15.41 7.77 -13.82
C ARG A 249 15.27 8.29 -15.25
N HIS A 250 14.18 7.91 -15.91
CA HIS A 250 13.93 8.25 -17.32
C HIS A 250 12.90 9.37 -17.51
N ASN A 251 12.41 9.97 -16.43
CA ASN A 251 11.38 11.03 -16.45
C ASN A 251 10.13 10.63 -17.24
N LEU A 252 9.65 9.39 -17.02
CA LEU A 252 8.45 8.87 -17.67
C LEU A 252 7.19 9.32 -16.94
N GLU A 253 6.08 9.39 -17.68
CA GLU A 253 4.77 9.67 -17.14
C GLU A 253 4.28 8.51 -16.24
N MET A 254 3.57 8.83 -15.17
CA MET A 254 2.92 7.86 -14.30
C MET A 254 1.42 7.87 -14.56
N ILE A 255 0.88 6.78 -15.10
CA ILE A 255 -0.53 6.61 -15.43
C ILE A 255 -1.14 5.59 -14.48
N ASN A 256 -2.05 6.04 -13.63
CA ASN A 256 -2.89 5.16 -12.82
C ASN A 256 -4.12 4.73 -13.62
N ILE A 257 -4.36 3.43 -13.76
CA ILE A 257 -5.50 2.87 -14.50
C ILE A 257 -6.61 2.32 -13.59
N LEU A 258 -6.48 2.44 -12.28
CA LEU A 258 -7.44 1.89 -11.31
C LEU A 258 -8.17 3.00 -10.55
N ASN A 259 -9.44 2.74 -10.27
CA ASN A 259 -10.25 3.46 -9.30
C ASN A 259 -9.90 3.02 -7.87
N ASP A 260 -10.39 3.73 -6.86
CA ASP A 260 -10.19 3.42 -5.44
C ASP A 260 -10.73 2.04 -5.04
N ASP A 261 -11.71 1.51 -5.77
CA ASP A 261 -12.29 0.17 -5.56
C ASP A 261 -11.61 -0.95 -6.36
N GLY A 262 -10.52 -0.64 -7.07
CA GLY A 262 -9.75 -1.59 -7.86
C GLY A 262 -10.34 -1.90 -9.24
N THR A 263 -11.42 -1.24 -9.66
CA THR A 263 -11.92 -1.34 -11.04
C THR A 263 -11.12 -0.45 -11.98
N LEU A 264 -11.13 -0.74 -13.29
CA LEU A 264 -10.43 0.06 -14.27
C LEU A 264 -11.10 1.43 -14.46
N ASN A 265 -10.28 2.50 -14.54
CA ASN A 265 -10.74 3.88 -14.62
C ASN A 265 -10.79 4.45 -16.06
N GLU A 266 -11.01 5.76 -16.16
CA GLU A 266 -11.10 6.50 -17.43
C GLU A 266 -9.80 6.55 -18.26
N ASN A 267 -8.65 6.19 -17.70
CA ASN A 267 -7.39 6.10 -18.44
C ASN A 267 -7.28 4.82 -19.27
N THR A 268 -8.28 3.95 -19.19
CA THR A 268 -8.42 2.78 -20.05
C THR A 268 -9.42 3.05 -21.18
N THR A 269 -9.45 2.21 -22.23
CA THR A 269 -10.45 2.34 -23.29
C THR A 269 -11.85 2.03 -22.76
N LYS A 270 -12.87 2.70 -23.31
CA LYS A 270 -14.26 2.67 -22.79
C LYS A 270 -14.81 1.28 -22.50
N GLU A 271 -14.43 0.31 -23.30
CA GLU A 271 -14.89 -1.08 -23.19
C GLU A 271 -14.30 -1.85 -22.01
N TYR A 272 -13.26 -1.29 -21.36
CA TYR A 272 -12.64 -1.87 -20.15
C TYR A 272 -12.96 -1.07 -18.88
N GLN A 273 -13.50 0.14 -18.99
CA GLN A 273 -13.83 0.98 -17.84
C GLN A 273 -14.87 0.31 -16.94
N GLY A 274 -14.64 0.34 -15.62
CA GLY A 274 -15.52 -0.25 -14.62
C GLY A 274 -15.39 -1.76 -14.47
N LEU A 275 -14.61 -2.45 -15.30
CA LEU A 275 -14.33 -3.88 -15.12
C LEU A 275 -13.39 -4.08 -13.95
N SER A 276 -13.54 -5.22 -13.27
CA SER A 276 -12.52 -5.69 -12.32
C SER A 276 -11.23 -6.06 -13.07
N VAL A 277 -10.11 -6.08 -12.34
CA VAL A 277 -8.79 -6.47 -12.88
C VAL A 277 -8.84 -7.83 -13.58
N LEU A 278 -9.55 -8.81 -13.01
CA LEU A 278 -9.63 -10.17 -13.58
C LEU A 278 -10.47 -10.20 -14.85
N GLU A 279 -11.66 -9.58 -14.87
CA GLU A 279 -12.50 -9.49 -16.05
C GLU A 279 -11.79 -8.76 -17.20
N ALA A 280 -11.09 -7.67 -16.88
CA ALA A 280 -10.30 -6.92 -17.85
C ALA A 280 -9.15 -7.77 -18.43
N ARG A 281 -8.46 -8.55 -17.58
CA ARG A 281 -7.40 -9.47 -18.00
C ARG A 281 -7.93 -10.52 -18.97
N ASP A 282 -9.01 -11.19 -18.61
CA ASP A 282 -9.60 -12.24 -19.46
C ASP A 282 -10.04 -11.69 -20.82
N LYS A 283 -10.73 -10.56 -20.81
CA LYS A 283 -11.15 -9.88 -22.04
C LYS A 283 -9.97 -9.46 -22.92
N LEU A 284 -8.92 -8.92 -22.29
CA LEU A 284 -7.71 -8.48 -22.97
C LEU A 284 -6.96 -9.66 -23.62
N LEU A 285 -6.80 -10.76 -22.90
CA LEU A 285 -6.12 -11.95 -23.39
C LEU A 285 -6.85 -12.59 -24.57
N ASN A 286 -8.19 -12.65 -24.52
CA ASN A 286 -9.00 -13.12 -25.62
C ASN A 286 -8.78 -12.24 -26.88
N PHE A 287 -8.82 -10.93 -26.74
CA PHE A 287 -8.54 -10.01 -27.84
C PHE A 287 -7.10 -10.19 -28.38
N MET A 288 -6.09 -10.27 -27.50
CA MET A 288 -4.71 -10.48 -27.92
C MET A 288 -4.51 -11.80 -28.67
N GLN A 289 -5.27 -12.84 -28.31
CA GLN A 289 -5.23 -14.13 -28.99
C GLN A 289 -5.89 -14.05 -30.36
N GLU A 290 -7.05 -13.44 -30.49
CA GLU A 290 -7.78 -13.25 -31.75
C GLU A 290 -6.97 -12.44 -32.76
N GLU A 291 -6.33 -11.37 -32.31
CA GLU A 291 -5.50 -10.49 -33.14
C GLU A 291 -4.06 -11.00 -33.36
N GLY A 292 -3.72 -12.19 -32.79
CA GLY A 292 -2.39 -12.76 -32.91
C GLY A 292 -1.28 -11.91 -32.27
N ILE A 293 -1.62 -11.09 -31.26
CA ILE A 293 -0.70 -10.27 -30.44
C ILE A 293 -0.05 -11.13 -29.35
N LEU A 294 -0.81 -12.06 -28.75
CA LEU A 294 -0.33 -13.00 -27.77
C LEU A 294 0.61 -14.02 -28.42
N VAL A 295 1.82 -14.16 -27.91
CA VAL A 295 2.88 -15.05 -28.45
C VAL A 295 2.95 -16.37 -27.68
N SER A 296 3.01 -16.30 -26.35
CA SER A 296 3.07 -17.49 -25.50
C SER A 296 2.51 -17.22 -24.10
N THR A 297 2.17 -18.32 -23.43
CA THR A 297 1.79 -18.33 -22.02
C THR A 297 2.57 -19.44 -21.30
N GLU A 298 3.13 -19.15 -20.13
CA GLU A 298 3.92 -20.08 -19.34
C GLU A 298 3.45 -20.06 -17.88
N GLU A 299 3.42 -21.23 -17.23
CA GLU A 299 3.15 -21.31 -15.80
C GLU A 299 4.36 -20.80 -15.01
N VAL A 300 4.11 -19.92 -14.05
CA VAL A 300 5.13 -19.37 -13.16
C VAL A 300 4.60 -19.32 -11.72
N VAL A 301 5.51 -19.31 -10.75
CA VAL A 301 5.16 -19.04 -9.36
C VAL A 301 5.36 -17.54 -9.12
N ASN A 302 4.29 -16.87 -8.74
CA ASN A 302 4.28 -15.44 -8.44
C ASN A 302 4.03 -15.21 -6.96
N THR A 303 4.66 -14.18 -6.42
CA THR A 303 4.32 -13.64 -5.11
C THR A 303 3.26 -12.55 -5.27
N ILE A 304 2.10 -12.77 -4.67
CA ILE A 304 0.95 -11.85 -4.73
C ILE A 304 0.84 -11.12 -3.39
N PRO A 305 0.92 -9.78 -3.37
CA PRO A 305 0.69 -9.01 -2.16
C PRO A 305 -0.80 -8.98 -1.82
N LYS A 306 -1.13 -9.09 -0.52
CA LYS A 306 -2.48 -9.01 0.02
C LYS A 306 -2.51 -8.15 1.27
N GLY A 307 -3.57 -7.38 1.46
CA GLY A 307 -3.83 -6.69 2.72
C GLY A 307 -4.14 -7.69 3.84
N ASP A 308 -3.46 -7.60 4.98
CA ASP A 308 -3.62 -8.50 6.14
C ASP A 308 -5.03 -8.50 6.71
N ARG A 309 -5.74 -7.39 6.58
CA ARG A 309 -7.08 -7.17 7.17
C ARG A 309 -8.22 -7.55 6.24
N SER A 310 -8.09 -7.25 4.95
CA SER A 310 -9.13 -7.49 3.94
C SER A 310 -8.99 -8.84 3.26
N GLY A 311 -7.75 -9.33 3.12
CA GLY A 311 -7.38 -10.48 2.31
C GLY A 311 -7.42 -10.19 0.80
N GLU A 312 -7.65 -8.94 0.38
CA GLU A 312 -7.64 -8.53 -1.03
C GLU A 312 -6.21 -8.30 -1.55
N VAL A 313 -6.05 -8.44 -2.86
CA VAL A 313 -4.78 -8.25 -3.59
C VAL A 313 -4.58 -6.78 -3.92
#